data_06adf8a483e4b2c6b8797597ff90f05f
#
_entry.id   06adf8a483e4b2c6b8797597ff90f05f
#
_cell.length_a   1.000
_cell.length_b   1.000
_cell.length_c   1.000
_cell.angle_alpha   90.00
_cell.angle_beta   90.00
_cell.angle_gamma   90.00
#
_symmetry.space_group_name_H-M   'P 1'
#
loop_
_entity.id
_entity.type
_entity.pdbx_description
1 polymer ?
#
loop_
_entity_poly.entity_id
_entity_poly.type
_entity_poly.pdbx_seq_one_letter_code
_entity_poly.pdbx_strand_id
1 'polypeptide(L)'
;VKAGKGKGTYQFTMAISPLDCMGCGVCVGACPVNALSMVAQEGELPQQDVFDYCVAEVSEKKDMQDNTVKGSQFKQPMLEFSGSCAGCAETSYARLVTQLFGDHMYISNATGCSSIWGGPAATSPYCTNKAGHGPAWCNSLFEDNAEHGLGMFTGQNKIREDLADETRQLIAVEWARPELKAAAQAWLDTMNDGTANAEPAKAYVKALEESICTVEELAAMPQLAAHAAELKAKGALLCDCAACTLAADILSKKEYLAKKSMWIFGGDGWAYDI
;
A
#
# COMPACT_ATOMS: atom_id res chain seq x y z
N VAL A 1 -27.75 0.01 13.39
CA VAL A 1 -27.75 0.95 14.53
C VAL A 1 -26.96 2.21 14.19
N LYS A 2 -27.25 3.34 14.85
CA LYS A 2 -26.47 4.56 14.67
C LYS A 2 -25.03 4.36 15.14
N ALA A 3 -24.07 4.89 14.40
CA ALA A 3 -22.64 4.70 14.70
C ALA A 3 -22.13 5.40 15.97
N GLY A 4 -22.97 6.21 16.62
CA GLY A 4 -22.71 6.87 17.90
C GLY A 4 -22.34 8.35 17.77
N LYS A 5 -22.09 8.98 18.92
CA LYS A 5 -21.82 10.44 19.02
C LYS A 5 -20.53 10.78 18.25
N GLY A 6 -20.57 11.82 17.43
CA GLY A 6 -19.42 12.29 16.65
C GLY A 6 -19.12 11.46 15.39
N LYS A 7 -20.01 10.53 15.00
CA LYS A 7 -19.86 9.69 13.80
C LYS A 7 -20.84 10.07 12.68
N GLY A 8 -21.27 11.32 12.63
CA GLY A 8 -22.16 11.83 11.60
C GLY A 8 -23.50 11.07 11.57
N THR A 9 -24.03 10.88 10.37
CA THR A 9 -25.25 10.12 10.10
C THR A 9 -25.03 8.64 9.85
N TYR A 10 -23.80 8.14 10.02
CA TYR A 10 -23.44 6.76 9.71
C TYR A 10 -24.20 5.75 10.57
N GLN A 11 -24.44 4.60 9.96
CA GLN A 11 -24.95 3.44 10.63
C GLN A 11 -23.82 2.44 10.85
N PHE A 12 -23.82 1.79 12.00
CA PHE A 12 -22.87 0.73 12.33
C PHE A 12 -23.54 -0.62 12.09
N THR A 13 -22.84 -1.48 11.40
CA THR A 13 -23.12 -2.93 11.33
C THR A 13 -21.85 -3.70 11.65
N MET A 14 -21.99 -4.91 12.13
CA MET A 14 -20.91 -5.87 12.28
C MET A 14 -21.20 -7.02 11.35
N ALA A 15 -20.34 -7.20 10.35
CA ALA A 15 -20.38 -8.36 9.46
C ALA A 15 -19.30 -9.35 9.89
N ILE A 16 -19.61 -10.63 9.83
CA ILE A 16 -18.68 -11.73 10.14
C ILE A 16 -18.65 -12.61 8.91
N SER A 17 -17.45 -13.09 8.53
CA SER A 17 -17.30 -14.13 7.52
C SER A 17 -17.49 -15.51 8.17
N PRO A 18 -18.57 -16.22 7.92
CA PRO A 18 -18.75 -17.57 8.46
C PRO A 18 -17.73 -18.58 7.93
N LEU A 19 -17.24 -18.38 6.69
CA LEU A 19 -16.27 -19.26 6.06
C LEU A 19 -14.88 -19.15 6.67
N ASP A 20 -14.52 -17.96 7.19
CA ASP A 20 -13.20 -17.69 7.77
C ASP A 20 -13.22 -17.78 9.31
N CYS A 21 -14.37 -17.87 9.93
CA CYS A 21 -14.52 -17.96 11.37
C CYS A 21 -14.06 -19.33 11.88
N MET A 22 -12.97 -19.38 12.66
CA MET A 22 -12.44 -20.61 13.25
C MET A 22 -13.20 -21.12 14.49
N GLY A 23 -14.26 -20.43 14.91
CA GLY A 23 -15.10 -20.88 16.03
C GLY A 23 -14.45 -20.78 17.42
N CYS A 24 -13.43 -19.96 17.62
CA CYS A 24 -12.66 -19.91 18.87
C CYS A 24 -13.40 -19.30 20.08
N GLY A 25 -14.55 -18.61 19.88
CA GLY A 25 -15.36 -18.03 20.95
C GLY A 25 -14.79 -16.79 21.65
N VAL A 26 -13.59 -16.32 21.30
CA VAL A 26 -12.93 -15.15 21.95
C VAL A 26 -13.79 -13.90 21.89
N CYS A 27 -14.43 -13.63 20.75
CA CYS A 27 -15.31 -12.47 20.59
C CYS A 27 -16.55 -12.53 21.49
N VAL A 28 -17.09 -13.73 21.75
CA VAL A 28 -18.21 -13.94 22.67
C VAL A 28 -17.78 -13.64 24.10
N GLY A 29 -16.63 -14.17 24.53
CA GLY A 29 -16.09 -13.93 25.87
C GLY A 29 -15.67 -12.47 26.10
N ALA A 30 -15.26 -11.75 25.06
CA ALA A 30 -14.85 -10.36 25.13
C ALA A 30 -16.03 -9.37 25.06
N CYS A 31 -17.23 -9.81 24.66
CA CYS A 31 -18.38 -8.91 24.50
C CYS A 31 -18.94 -8.45 25.84
N PRO A 32 -18.84 -7.16 26.21
CA PRO A 32 -19.23 -6.69 27.54
C PRO A 32 -20.74 -6.72 27.80
N VAL A 33 -21.55 -6.89 26.77
CA VAL A 33 -23.00 -6.88 26.82
C VAL A 33 -23.62 -8.21 26.37
N ASN A 34 -22.79 -9.24 26.18
CA ASN A 34 -23.22 -10.59 25.76
C ASN A 34 -24.10 -10.58 24.51
N ALA A 35 -23.77 -9.71 23.52
CA ALA A 35 -24.53 -9.57 22.27
C ALA A 35 -24.13 -10.58 21.20
N LEU A 36 -23.11 -11.39 21.47
CA LEU A 36 -22.58 -12.39 20.53
C LEU A 36 -22.80 -13.80 21.10
N SER A 37 -23.10 -14.75 20.24
CA SER A 37 -23.22 -16.17 20.58
C SER A 37 -22.60 -17.04 19.50
N MET A 38 -22.12 -18.21 19.89
CA MET A 38 -21.71 -19.25 18.92
C MET A 38 -22.93 -20.02 18.46
N VAL A 39 -23.04 -20.21 17.15
CA VAL A 39 -24.10 -20.97 16.50
C VAL A 39 -23.49 -21.91 15.44
N ALA A 40 -24.28 -22.84 14.93
CA ALA A 40 -23.83 -23.71 13.85
C ALA A 40 -23.63 -22.93 12.56
N GLN A 41 -22.48 -23.14 11.90
CA GLN A 41 -22.06 -22.41 10.72
C GLN A 41 -23.05 -22.53 9.56
N GLU A 42 -23.64 -23.71 9.37
CA GLU A 42 -24.53 -24.00 8.26
C GLU A 42 -25.74 -23.06 8.17
N GLY A 43 -26.21 -22.59 9.33
CA GLY A 43 -27.34 -21.64 9.41
C GLY A 43 -26.94 -20.20 9.07
N GLU A 44 -25.66 -19.88 9.14
CA GLU A 44 -25.13 -18.52 8.98
C GLU A 44 -24.41 -18.28 7.65
N LEU A 45 -24.31 -19.29 6.78
CA LEU A 45 -23.65 -19.13 5.45
C LEU A 45 -24.17 -17.96 4.63
N PRO A 46 -25.49 -17.58 4.66
CA PRO A 46 -25.95 -16.39 3.96
C PRO A 46 -25.33 -15.08 4.44
N GLN A 47 -24.71 -15.04 5.63
CA GLN A 47 -23.99 -13.87 6.14
C GLN A 47 -22.67 -13.62 5.39
N GLN A 48 -22.16 -14.63 4.66
CA GLN A 48 -20.99 -14.44 3.81
C GLN A 48 -21.24 -13.40 2.73
N ASP A 49 -22.38 -13.44 2.06
CA ASP A 49 -22.73 -12.44 1.04
C ASP A 49 -22.79 -11.04 1.61
N VAL A 50 -23.22 -10.88 2.87
CA VAL A 50 -23.24 -9.59 3.56
C VAL A 50 -21.81 -9.11 3.86
N PHE A 51 -20.94 -10.01 4.31
CA PHE A 51 -19.55 -9.71 4.56
C PHE A 51 -18.83 -9.27 3.26
N ASP A 52 -18.98 -10.04 2.21
CA ASP A 52 -18.38 -9.80 0.90
C ASP A 52 -18.85 -8.45 0.32
N TYR A 53 -20.15 -8.15 0.43
CA TYR A 53 -20.69 -6.84 0.08
C TYR A 53 -20.04 -5.70 0.90
N CYS A 54 -19.89 -5.88 2.20
CA CYS A 54 -19.27 -4.86 3.05
C CYS A 54 -17.82 -4.60 2.64
N VAL A 55 -17.06 -5.65 2.29
CA VAL A 55 -15.67 -5.50 1.85
C VAL A 55 -15.59 -4.85 0.47
N ALA A 56 -16.44 -5.29 -0.49
CA ALA A 56 -16.37 -4.85 -1.88
C ALA A 56 -16.93 -3.43 -2.08
N GLU A 57 -18.09 -3.12 -1.49
CA GLU A 57 -18.89 -1.96 -1.86
C GLU A 57 -18.86 -0.83 -0.81
N VAL A 58 -18.65 -1.15 0.47
CA VAL A 58 -18.65 -0.12 1.51
C VAL A 58 -17.34 0.67 1.46
N SER A 59 -17.44 1.98 1.22
CA SER A 59 -16.28 2.87 1.18
C SER A 59 -15.82 3.27 2.57
N GLU A 60 -14.51 3.49 2.72
CA GLU A 60 -13.96 4.14 3.92
C GLU A 60 -14.56 5.52 4.16
N LYS A 61 -14.76 5.87 5.43
CA LYS A 61 -15.28 7.19 5.85
C LYS A 61 -14.11 8.09 6.21
N LYS A 62 -13.82 9.06 5.34
CA LYS A 62 -12.67 9.98 5.47
C LYS A 62 -12.73 10.89 6.69
N ASP A 63 -13.93 11.13 7.26
CA ASP A 63 -14.16 11.94 8.45
C ASP A 63 -14.01 11.17 9.77
N MET A 64 -13.67 9.88 9.72
CA MET A 64 -13.32 9.11 10.91
C MET A 64 -11.90 9.44 11.35
N GLN A 65 -11.73 9.81 12.63
CA GLN A 65 -10.42 10.07 13.21
C GLN A 65 -9.65 8.76 13.39
N ASP A 66 -8.69 8.49 12.53
CA ASP A 66 -7.86 7.27 12.52
C ASP A 66 -6.78 7.26 13.61
N ASN A 67 -6.42 8.42 14.16
CA ASN A 67 -5.48 8.57 15.27
C ASN A 67 -6.07 8.23 16.65
N THR A 68 -7.25 7.65 16.71
CA THR A 68 -7.87 7.15 17.93
C THR A 68 -8.07 5.65 17.86
N VAL A 69 -8.02 4.95 19.00
CA VAL A 69 -8.23 3.49 19.08
C VAL A 69 -9.53 3.08 18.38
N LYS A 70 -10.62 3.78 18.66
CA LYS A 70 -11.93 3.49 18.05
C LYS A 70 -11.94 3.83 16.54
N GLY A 71 -11.37 4.96 16.15
CA GLY A 71 -11.41 5.43 14.78
C GLY A 71 -10.55 4.60 13.84
N SER A 72 -9.37 4.13 14.31
CA SER A 72 -8.48 3.27 13.54
C SER A 72 -9.15 1.95 13.14
N GLN A 73 -10.11 1.45 13.93
CA GLN A 73 -10.82 0.20 13.65
C GLN A 73 -11.82 0.31 12.47
N PHE A 74 -12.08 1.51 11.97
CA PHE A 74 -12.90 1.73 10.76
C PHE A 74 -12.05 1.85 9.48
N LYS A 75 -10.73 1.77 9.60
CA LYS A 75 -9.83 1.59 8.45
C LYS A 75 -9.87 0.14 7.99
N GLN A 76 -9.72 -0.06 6.67
CA GLN A 76 -9.61 -1.41 6.12
C GLN A 76 -8.32 -2.05 6.63
N PRO A 77 -8.38 -3.19 7.32
CA PRO A 77 -7.18 -3.94 7.67
C PRO A 77 -6.60 -4.58 6.41
N MET A 78 -5.27 -4.63 6.32
CA MET A 78 -4.57 -5.36 5.26
C MET A 78 -3.88 -6.60 5.83
N LEU A 79 -4.37 -7.09 6.95
CA LEU A 79 -4.09 -8.37 7.58
C LEU A 79 -5.39 -8.87 8.20
N GLU A 80 -5.93 -9.97 7.68
CA GLU A 80 -7.15 -10.62 8.17
C GLU A 80 -7.03 -12.15 8.06
N PHE A 81 -7.76 -12.85 8.92
CA PHE A 81 -7.87 -14.31 8.89
C PHE A 81 -6.52 -15.04 8.97
N SER A 82 -5.63 -14.54 9.82
CA SER A 82 -4.35 -15.20 10.08
C SER A 82 -4.59 -16.58 10.73
N GLY A 83 -3.82 -17.57 10.33
CA GLY A 83 -3.84 -18.91 10.95
C GLY A 83 -3.16 -18.97 12.33
N SER A 84 -3.09 -17.86 13.06
CA SER A 84 -2.49 -17.78 14.39
C SER A 84 -3.37 -18.44 15.46
N CYS A 85 -2.81 -18.68 16.64
CA CYS A 85 -3.57 -19.19 17.78
C CYS A 85 -4.73 -18.27 18.16
N ALA A 86 -5.81 -18.85 18.66
CA ALA A 86 -6.95 -18.10 19.15
C ALA A 86 -6.52 -17.10 20.23
N GLY A 87 -6.92 -15.82 20.07
CA GLY A 87 -6.55 -14.76 21.01
C GLY A 87 -5.09 -14.29 20.92
N CYS A 88 -4.37 -14.60 19.85
CA CYS A 88 -3.00 -14.15 19.64
C CYS A 88 -2.92 -12.61 19.61
N ALA A 89 -2.13 -12.03 20.52
CA ALA A 89 -1.94 -10.59 20.60
C ALA A 89 -1.08 -10.05 19.43
N GLU A 90 -0.14 -10.84 18.93
CA GLU A 90 0.77 -10.46 17.85
C GLU A 90 0.01 -10.04 16.58
N THR A 91 -0.96 -10.82 16.16
CA THR A 91 -1.79 -10.51 14.98
C THR A 91 -2.65 -9.28 15.17
N SER A 92 -3.05 -8.95 16.41
CA SER A 92 -3.78 -7.72 16.70
C SER A 92 -2.92 -6.47 16.45
N TYR A 93 -1.65 -6.49 16.83
CA TYR A 93 -0.71 -5.40 16.55
C TYR A 93 -0.41 -5.31 15.05
N ALA A 94 -0.11 -6.42 14.39
CA ALA A 94 0.15 -6.46 12.97
C ALA A 94 -1.05 -5.92 12.17
N ARG A 95 -2.27 -6.31 12.54
CA ARG A 95 -3.51 -5.79 11.94
C ARG A 95 -3.62 -4.28 12.10
N LEU A 96 -3.43 -3.75 13.31
CA LEU A 96 -3.50 -2.30 13.56
C LEU A 96 -2.47 -1.52 12.73
N VAL A 97 -1.25 -2.01 12.65
CA VAL A 97 -0.20 -1.38 11.85
C VAL A 97 -0.56 -1.38 10.36
N THR A 98 -1.12 -2.47 9.84
CA THR A 98 -1.57 -2.52 8.44
C THR A 98 -2.78 -1.63 8.17
N GLN A 99 -3.66 -1.38 9.14
CA GLN A 99 -4.76 -0.42 9.01
C GLN A 99 -4.27 1.03 8.84
N LEU A 100 -3.12 1.35 9.43
CA LEU A 100 -2.57 2.72 9.44
C LEU A 100 -1.56 2.96 8.32
N PHE A 101 -0.79 1.95 7.93
CA PHE A 101 0.37 2.10 7.05
C PHE A 101 0.42 1.10 5.90
N GLY A 102 -0.53 0.14 5.84
CA GLY A 102 -0.44 -1.05 4.99
C GLY A 102 -0.29 -0.78 3.50
N ASP A 103 -0.86 0.30 2.96
CA ASP A 103 -0.78 0.65 1.55
C ASP A 103 0.63 1.12 1.10
N HIS A 104 1.50 1.50 2.05
CA HIS A 104 2.87 1.94 1.82
C HIS A 104 3.85 1.30 2.81
N MET A 105 3.74 -0.02 3.01
CA MET A 105 4.43 -0.75 4.05
C MET A 105 5.31 -1.86 3.50
N TYR A 106 6.56 -1.92 3.95
CA TYR A 106 7.45 -3.07 3.82
C TYR A 106 7.63 -3.74 5.18
N ILE A 107 7.58 -5.05 5.20
CA ILE A 107 7.79 -5.87 6.40
C ILE A 107 9.02 -6.73 6.20
N SER A 108 10.03 -6.52 7.05
CA SER A 108 11.14 -7.44 7.28
C SER A 108 10.76 -8.30 8.48
N ASN A 109 10.56 -9.60 8.27
CA ASN A 109 10.07 -10.51 9.29
C ASN A 109 11.18 -11.43 9.78
N ALA A 110 11.31 -11.61 11.09
CA ALA A 110 12.16 -12.65 11.67
C ALA A 110 11.46 -14.00 11.67
N THR A 111 12.21 -15.09 11.53
CA THR A 111 11.65 -16.44 11.61
C THR A 111 11.05 -16.69 13.00
N GLY A 112 9.79 -17.11 13.03
CA GLY A 112 9.02 -17.33 14.24
C GLY A 112 7.54 -17.49 13.94
N CYS A 113 6.65 -17.19 14.90
CA CYS A 113 5.21 -17.28 14.70
C CYS A 113 4.72 -16.39 13.56
N SER A 114 5.25 -15.18 13.42
CA SER A 114 4.88 -14.26 12.36
C SER A 114 5.25 -14.74 10.95
N SER A 115 6.28 -15.59 10.81
CA SER A 115 6.59 -16.26 9.56
C SER A 115 5.67 -17.44 9.28
N ILE A 116 5.17 -18.11 10.31
CA ILE A 116 4.26 -19.27 10.16
C ILE A 116 2.87 -18.82 9.73
N TRP A 117 2.31 -17.81 10.37
CA TRP A 117 0.98 -17.32 9.98
C TRP A 117 1.02 -16.28 8.84
N GLY A 118 2.14 -15.63 8.57
CA GLY A 118 2.27 -14.57 7.55
C GLY A 118 2.95 -15.00 6.24
N GLY A 119 3.77 -16.04 6.26
CA GLY A 119 4.65 -16.43 5.15
C GLY A 119 4.04 -17.32 4.06
N PRO A 120 3.18 -18.31 4.35
CA PRO A 120 2.68 -19.19 3.32
C PRO A 120 1.85 -18.45 2.27
N ALA A 121 2.27 -18.47 1.01
CA ALA A 121 1.60 -17.73 -0.08
C ALA A 121 0.12 -18.10 -0.25
N ALA A 122 -0.22 -19.39 -0.07
CA ALA A 122 -1.60 -19.88 -0.23
C ALA A 122 -2.54 -19.44 0.90
N THR A 123 -2.01 -19.10 2.08
CA THR A 123 -2.78 -18.75 3.29
C THR A 123 -2.30 -17.45 3.91
N SER A 124 -1.61 -16.61 3.15
CA SER A 124 -1.13 -15.32 3.65
C SER A 124 -2.31 -14.45 4.09
N PRO A 125 -2.29 -13.93 5.33
CA PRO A 125 -3.33 -13.04 5.82
C PRO A 125 -3.19 -11.61 5.30
N TYR A 126 -2.07 -11.28 4.66
CA TYR A 126 -1.83 -9.97 4.07
C TYR A 126 -2.60 -9.82 2.76
N CYS A 127 -3.25 -8.69 2.59
CA CYS A 127 -4.03 -8.39 1.40
C CYS A 127 -3.76 -6.97 0.89
N THR A 128 -4.36 -6.63 -0.26
CA THR A 128 -4.28 -5.31 -0.86
C THR A 128 -5.59 -4.56 -0.73
N ASN A 129 -5.51 -3.22 -0.78
CA ASN A 129 -6.69 -2.37 -0.90
C ASN A 129 -7.24 -2.39 -2.35
N LYS A 130 -8.35 -1.68 -2.57
CA LYS A 130 -9.01 -1.56 -3.90
C LYS A 130 -8.11 -0.94 -4.99
N ALA A 131 -7.04 -0.22 -4.61
CA ALA A 131 -6.05 0.32 -5.54
C ALA A 131 -4.91 -0.66 -5.87
N GLY A 132 -4.94 -1.86 -5.30
CA GLY A 132 -3.90 -2.88 -5.49
C GLY A 132 -2.65 -2.68 -4.63
N HIS A 133 -2.71 -1.78 -3.65
CA HIS A 133 -1.60 -1.52 -2.73
C HIS A 133 -1.79 -2.29 -1.43
N GLY A 134 -0.72 -2.83 -0.88
CA GLY A 134 -0.71 -3.54 0.39
C GLY A 134 0.71 -3.79 0.91
N PRO A 135 0.84 -4.42 2.08
CA PRO A 135 2.15 -4.72 2.66
C PRO A 135 2.98 -5.63 1.75
N ALA A 136 4.24 -5.27 1.53
CA ALA A 136 5.23 -6.17 0.94
C ALA A 136 5.98 -6.88 2.07
N TRP A 137 5.94 -8.22 2.06
CA TRP A 137 6.45 -9.04 3.15
C TRP A 137 7.65 -9.86 2.69
N CYS A 138 8.70 -9.89 3.50
CA CYS A 138 9.90 -10.70 3.28
C CYS A 138 10.38 -11.27 4.62
N ASN A 139 10.79 -12.53 4.64
CA ASN A 139 11.32 -13.17 5.84
C ASN A 139 12.84 -13.28 5.79
N SER A 140 13.50 -12.86 6.86
CA SER A 140 14.87 -13.28 7.10
C SER A 140 14.85 -14.74 7.63
N LEU A 141 15.71 -15.58 7.07
CA LEU A 141 15.82 -16.99 7.46
C LEU A 141 16.69 -17.20 8.71
N PHE A 142 17.36 -16.15 9.15
CA PHE A 142 18.29 -16.16 10.26
C PHE A 142 17.88 -15.12 11.31
N GLU A 143 18.68 -14.95 12.36
CA GLU A 143 18.51 -13.97 13.42
C GLU A 143 19.03 -12.56 13.02
N ASP A 144 19.25 -12.32 11.74
CA ASP A 144 19.78 -11.09 11.12
C ASP A 144 18.68 -10.11 10.66
N ASN A 145 17.51 -10.16 11.27
CA ASN A 145 16.35 -9.41 10.78
C ASN A 145 16.53 -7.87 10.87
N ALA A 146 17.31 -7.40 11.86
CA ALA A 146 17.64 -5.98 11.99
C ALA A 146 18.48 -5.51 10.80
N GLU A 147 19.51 -6.25 10.42
CA GLU A 147 20.39 -5.99 9.28
C GLU A 147 19.64 -6.12 7.97
N HIS A 148 18.78 -7.15 7.85
CA HIS A 148 17.91 -7.36 6.70
C HIS A 148 16.97 -6.16 6.51
N GLY A 149 16.29 -5.71 7.57
CA GLY A 149 15.43 -4.54 7.55
C GLY A 149 16.18 -3.24 7.23
N LEU A 150 17.37 -3.07 7.78
CA LEU A 150 18.25 -1.95 7.48
C LEU A 150 18.71 -1.98 6.01
N GLY A 151 19.04 -3.15 5.49
CA GLY A 151 19.42 -3.32 4.08
C GLY A 151 18.28 -2.94 3.13
N MET A 152 17.06 -3.41 3.42
CA MET A 152 15.86 -3.03 2.65
C MET A 152 15.62 -1.52 2.71
N PHE A 153 15.72 -0.91 3.89
CA PHE A 153 15.56 0.54 4.06
C PHE A 153 16.61 1.34 3.28
N THR A 154 17.88 0.95 3.38
CA THR A 154 19.00 1.60 2.70
C THR A 154 18.85 1.48 1.17
N GLY A 155 18.48 0.30 0.67
CA GLY A 155 18.22 0.08 -0.76
C GLY A 155 17.10 0.96 -1.29
N GLN A 156 15.97 1.02 -0.57
CA GLN A 156 14.85 1.89 -0.92
C GLN A 156 15.24 3.37 -0.94
N ASN A 157 15.98 3.82 0.06
CA ASN A 157 16.43 5.21 0.13
C ASN A 157 17.38 5.55 -1.03
N LYS A 158 18.30 4.64 -1.38
CA LYS A 158 19.22 4.87 -2.51
C LYS A 158 18.47 5.02 -3.83
N ILE A 159 17.49 4.15 -4.11
CA ILE A 159 16.65 4.27 -5.31
C ILE A 159 15.92 5.62 -5.33
N ARG A 160 15.40 6.06 -4.19
CA ARG A 160 14.69 7.36 -4.09
C ARG A 160 15.63 8.55 -4.28
N GLU A 161 16.87 8.48 -3.80
CA GLU A 161 17.91 9.50 -4.05
C GLU A 161 18.23 9.59 -5.54
N ASP A 162 18.42 8.45 -6.21
CA ASP A 162 18.67 8.40 -7.65
C ASP A 162 17.49 8.98 -8.45
N LEU A 163 16.24 8.64 -8.06
CA LEU A 163 15.04 9.24 -8.63
C LEU A 163 14.97 10.76 -8.40
N ALA A 164 15.44 11.26 -7.26
CA ALA A 164 15.48 12.68 -7.01
C ALA A 164 16.48 13.39 -7.93
N ASP A 165 17.63 12.77 -8.21
CA ASP A 165 18.61 13.30 -9.16
C ASP A 165 18.09 13.28 -10.60
N GLU A 166 17.46 12.19 -11.03
CA GLU A 166 16.78 12.11 -12.33
C GLU A 166 15.68 13.17 -12.46
N THR A 167 14.90 13.40 -11.39
CA THR A 167 13.85 14.41 -11.33
C THR A 167 14.41 15.84 -11.44
N ARG A 168 15.52 16.13 -10.78
CA ARG A 168 16.20 17.42 -10.92
C ARG A 168 16.71 17.65 -12.35
N GLN A 169 17.24 16.60 -12.99
CA GLN A 169 17.63 16.66 -14.39
C GLN A 169 16.42 16.94 -15.29
N LEU A 170 15.28 16.28 -15.04
CA LEU A 170 14.04 16.50 -15.80
C LEU A 170 13.53 17.96 -15.66
N ILE A 171 13.56 18.53 -14.45
CA ILE A 171 13.19 19.92 -14.21
C ILE A 171 14.12 20.90 -14.99
N ALA A 172 15.40 20.55 -15.10
CA ALA A 172 16.40 21.36 -15.81
C ALA A 172 16.22 21.34 -17.35
N VAL A 173 15.50 20.39 -17.91
CA VAL A 173 15.21 20.36 -19.35
C VAL A 173 14.33 21.55 -19.71
N GLU A 174 14.82 22.44 -20.57
CA GLU A 174 14.16 23.71 -20.90
C GLU A 174 12.72 23.54 -21.42
N TRP A 175 12.53 22.59 -22.33
CA TRP A 175 11.24 22.32 -23.00
C TRP A 175 10.33 21.30 -22.28
N ALA A 176 10.72 20.81 -21.11
CA ALA A 176 9.81 19.98 -20.31
C ALA A 176 8.57 20.79 -19.88
N ARG A 177 7.40 20.16 -19.94
CA ARG A 177 6.12 20.82 -19.68
C ARG A 177 6.07 21.49 -18.31
N PRO A 178 5.55 22.71 -18.15
CA PRO A 178 5.51 23.41 -16.87
C PRO A 178 4.77 22.64 -15.78
N GLU A 179 3.67 21.96 -16.14
CA GLU A 179 2.86 21.15 -15.22
C GLU A 179 3.67 19.96 -14.66
N LEU A 180 4.47 19.31 -15.52
CA LEU A 180 5.38 18.25 -15.11
C LEU A 180 6.45 18.77 -14.16
N LYS A 181 7.08 19.92 -14.47
CA LYS A 181 8.07 20.55 -13.60
C LYS A 181 7.50 20.92 -12.23
N ALA A 182 6.27 21.44 -12.18
CA ALA A 182 5.60 21.79 -10.95
C ALA A 182 5.29 20.54 -10.09
N ALA A 183 4.78 19.48 -10.70
CA ALA A 183 4.52 18.22 -10.01
C ALA A 183 5.82 17.55 -9.51
N ALA A 184 6.87 17.56 -10.32
CA ALA A 184 8.20 17.08 -9.98
C ALA A 184 8.81 17.83 -8.78
N GLN A 185 8.69 19.17 -8.76
CA GLN A 185 9.16 19.99 -7.65
C GLN A 185 8.38 19.70 -6.36
N ALA A 186 7.05 19.64 -6.44
CA ALA A 186 6.21 19.30 -5.29
C ALA A 186 6.54 17.92 -4.70
N TRP A 187 6.89 16.96 -5.53
CA TRP A 187 7.37 15.66 -5.07
C TRP A 187 8.74 15.77 -4.37
N LEU A 188 9.71 16.50 -4.95
CA LEU A 188 11.01 16.71 -4.34
C LEU A 188 10.91 17.39 -2.96
N ASP A 189 10.03 18.38 -2.84
CA ASP A 189 9.83 19.14 -1.61
C ASP A 189 9.26 18.26 -0.47
N THR A 190 8.52 17.22 -0.81
CA THR A 190 7.84 16.33 0.15
C THR A 190 8.42 14.92 0.22
N MET A 191 9.47 14.60 -0.54
CA MET A 191 9.94 13.21 -0.69
C MET A 191 10.33 12.54 0.63
N ASN A 192 10.66 13.31 1.67
CA ASN A 192 11.03 12.82 2.99
C ASN A 192 9.92 12.91 4.05
N ASP A 193 8.76 13.47 3.71
CA ASP A 193 7.70 13.82 4.67
C ASP A 193 6.72 12.68 4.99
N GLY A 194 7.12 11.43 4.80
CA GLY A 194 6.31 10.27 5.14
C GLY A 194 5.00 10.21 4.34
N THR A 195 3.86 10.18 5.03
CA THR A 195 2.52 10.09 4.39
C THR A 195 2.16 11.32 3.56
N ALA A 196 2.73 12.49 3.85
CA ALA A 196 2.51 13.71 3.07
C ALA A 196 3.07 13.61 1.64
N ASN A 197 3.99 12.67 1.39
CA ASN A 197 4.55 12.40 0.06
C ASN A 197 3.58 11.66 -0.87
N ALA A 198 2.54 10.98 -0.36
CA ALA A 198 1.71 10.09 -1.16
C ALA A 198 0.93 10.82 -2.27
N GLU A 199 0.28 11.93 -1.97
CA GLU A 199 -0.48 12.70 -2.97
C GLU A 199 0.43 13.42 -3.99
N PRO A 200 1.54 14.10 -3.60
CA PRO A 200 2.52 14.59 -4.55
C PRO A 200 3.13 13.49 -5.44
N ALA A 201 3.40 12.31 -4.92
CA ALA A 201 3.89 11.18 -5.71
C ALA A 201 2.87 10.74 -6.78
N LYS A 202 1.59 10.62 -6.43
CA LYS A 202 0.50 10.30 -7.38
C LYS A 202 0.34 11.38 -8.45
N ALA A 203 0.37 12.65 -8.05
CA ALA A 203 0.28 13.78 -8.98
C ALA A 203 1.47 13.78 -9.95
N TYR A 204 2.66 13.46 -9.45
CA TYR A 204 3.86 13.38 -10.28
C TYR A 204 3.79 12.20 -11.26
N VAL A 205 3.37 11.02 -10.84
CA VAL A 205 3.15 9.87 -11.74
C VAL A 205 2.19 10.25 -12.87
N LYS A 206 1.06 10.86 -12.55
CA LYS A 206 0.09 11.32 -13.54
C LYS A 206 0.70 12.32 -14.54
N ALA A 207 1.46 13.30 -14.03
CA ALA A 207 2.11 14.29 -14.89
C ALA A 207 3.18 13.66 -15.81
N LEU A 208 3.90 12.62 -15.32
CA LEU A 208 4.84 11.84 -16.13
C LEU A 208 4.10 11.10 -17.26
N GLU A 209 3.03 10.38 -16.94
CA GLU A 209 2.22 9.65 -17.92
C GLU A 209 1.66 10.58 -19.01
N GLU A 210 1.16 11.76 -18.63
CA GLU A 210 0.60 12.76 -19.55
C GLU A 210 1.66 13.51 -20.36
N SER A 211 2.93 13.49 -19.98
CA SER A 211 4.01 14.25 -20.63
C SER A 211 4.82 13.46 -21.65
N ILE A 212 4.79 12.13 -21.59
CA ILE A 212 5.50 11.26 -22.52
C ILE A 212 4.77 11.25 -23.87
N CYS A 213 5.44 11.68 -24.93
CA CYS A 213 4.87 11.69 -26.27
C CYS A 213 5.08 10.33 -26.95
N THR A 214 4.03 9.83 -27.59
CA THR A 214 4.12 8.65 -28.47
C THR A 214 4.67 9.06 -29.84
N VAL A 215 5.23 8.10 -30.57
CA VAL A 215 5.70 8.32 -31.95
C VAL A 215 4.54 8.74 -32.87
N GLU A 216 3.32 8.30 -32.58
CA GLU A 216 2.11 8.66 -33.33
C GLU A 216 1.71 10.11 -33.11
N GLU A 217 1.81 10.60 -31.86
CA GLU A 217 1.59 12.01 -31.56
C GLU A 217 2.65 12.92 -32.18
N LEU A 218 3.93 12.47 -32.20
CA LEU A 218 4.99 13.18 -32.93
C LEU A 218 4.70 13.25 -34.43
N ALA A 219 4.22 12.16 -35.03
CA ALA A 219 3.90 12.09 -36.45
C ALA A 219 2.79 13.07 -36.85
N ALA A 220 1.89 13.39 -35.92
CA ALA A 220 0.85 14.39 -36.13
C ALA A 220 1.36 15.85 -36.14
N MET A 221 2.61 16.08 -35.70
CA MET A 221 3.26 17.40 -35.72
C MET A 221 4.07 17.58 -36.99
N PRO A 222 3.69 18.51 -37.94
CA PRO A 222 4.36 18.60 -39.24
C PRO A 222 5.87 18.77 -39.19
N GLN A 223 6.38 19.51 -38.18
CA GLN A 223 7.81 19.74 -37.99
C GLN A 223 8.59 18.54 -37.44
N LEU A 224 7.90 17.56 -36.87
CA LEU A 224 8.50 16.35 -36.25
C LEU A 224 8.16 15.06 -37.01
N ALA A 225 7.36 15.13 -38.06
CA ALA A 225 6.91 13.96 -38.81
C ALA A 225 8.07 13.13 -39.41
N ALA A 226 9.12 13.78 -39.88
CA ALA A 226 10.33 13.08 -40.39
C ALA A 226 11.03 12.31 -39.27
N HIS A 227 11.23 12.92 -38.12
CA HIS A 227 11.84 12.28 -36.96
C HIS A 227 10.97 11.13 -36.42
N ALA A 228 9.65 11.32 -36.37
CA ALA A 228 8.71 10.25 -36.00
C ALA A 228 8.79 9.04 -36.95
N ALA A 229 8.97 9.28 -38.26
CA ALA A 229 9.16 8.20 -39.23
C ALA A 229 10.44 7.41 -38.98
N GLU A 230 11.54 8.10 -38.63
CA GLU A 230 12.81 7.44 -38.25
C GLU A 230 12.68 6.59 -36.99
N LEU A 231 12.01 7.11 -35.96
CA LEU A 231 11.73 6.39 -34.73
C LEU A 231 10.88 5.15 -34.98
N LYS A 232 9.83 5.29 -35.78
CA LYS A 232 8.96 4.18 -36.17
C LYS A 232 9.71 3.12 -36.96
N ALA A 233 10.62 3.49 -37.83
CA ALA A 233 11.48 2.57 -38.59
C ALA A 233 12.43 1.76 -37.68
N LYS A 234 12.80 2.33 -36.51
CA LYS A 234 13.58 1.69 -35.46
C LYS A 234 12.73 0.85 -34.50
N GLY A 235 11.40 0.82 -34.68
CA GLY A 235 10.47 0.12 -33.78
C GLY A 235 10.22 0.83 -32.45
N ALA A 236 10.58 2.11 -32.31
CA ALA A 236 10.32 2.88 -31.12
C ALA A 236 8.81 3.20 -30.99
N LEU A 237 8.29 3.17 -29.77
CA LEU A 237 6.89 3.54 -29.46
C LEU A 237 6.78 4.95 -28.87
N LEU A 238 7.86 5.47 -28.30
CA LEU A 238 7.93 6.73 -27.59
C LEU A 238 8.96 7.67 -28.21
N CYS A 239 8.80 8.96 -27.94
CA CYS A 239 9.76 10.01 -28.27
C CYS A 239 11.10 9.79 -27.55
N ASP A 240 12.20 10.00 -28.24
CA ASP A 240 13.57 9.89 -27.72
C ASP A 240 14.18 11.22 -27.23
N CYS A 241 13.37 12.27 -27.09
CA CYS A 241 13.88 13.53 -26.52
C CYS A 241 14.22 13.37 -25.04
N ALA A 242 15.15 14.19 -24.54
CA ALA A 242 15.65 14.10 -23.17
C ALA A 242 14.53 14.14 -22.11
N ALA A 243 13.48 14.94 -22.33
CA ALA A 243 12.36 15.01 -21.39
C ALA A 243 11.54 13.74 -21.36
N CYS A 244 11.20 13.17 -22.54
CA CYS A 244 10.42 11.93 -22.63
C CYS A 244 11.23 10.72 -22.13
N THR A 245 12.52 10.68 -22.42
CA THR A 245 13.41 9.59 -21.97
C THR A 245 13.52 9.60 -20.45
N LEU A 246 13.80 10.73 -19.82
CA LEU A 246 13.87 10.85 -18.37
C LEU A 246 12.49 10.57 -17.72
N ALA A 247 11.41 11.08 -18.31
CA ALA A 247 10.07 10.82 -17.78
C ALA A 247 9.72 9.33 -17.83
N ALA A 248 10.05 8.62 -18.91
CA ALA A 248 9.83 7.18 -19.05
C ALA A 248 10.69 6.38 -18.05
N ASP A 249 11.95 6.79 -17.84
CA ASP A 249 12.86 6.13 -16.90
C ASP A 249 12.38 6.28 -15.45
N ILE A 250 11.99 7.49 -15.04
CA ILE A 250 11.37 7.75 -13.73
C ILE A 250 10.06 6.96 -13.58
N LEU A 251 9.22 6.94 -14.61
CA LEU A 251 7.95 6.23 -14.59
C LEU A 251 8.13 4.72 -14.45
N SER A 252 9.20 4.16 -15.01
CA SER A 252 9.53 2.74 -14.85
C SER A 252 9.80 2.33 -13.39
N LYS A 253 10.12 3.30 -12.54
CA LYS A 253 10.44 3.15 -11.12
C LYS A 253 9.37 3.82 -10.22
N LYS A 254 8.15 4.01 -10.74
CA LYS A 254 7.07 4.79 -10.09
C LYS A 254 6.67 4.27 -8.69
N GLU A 255 6.82 2.99 -8.43
CA GLU A 255 6.54 2.37 -7.13
C GLU A 255 7.44 2.90 -5.99
N TYR A 256 8.60 3.48 -6.34
CA TYR A 256 9.51 4.09 -5.35
C TYR A 256 9.27 5.57 -5.11
N LEU A 257 8.43 6.24 -5.90
CA LEU A 257 8.11 7.66 -5.70
C LEU A 257 7.37 7.92 -4.39
N ALA A 258 6.42 7.06 -4.02
CA ALA A 258 5.79 7.13 -2.71
C ALA A 258 6.72 6.59 -1.63
N LYS A 259 6.90 7.36 -0.54
CA LYS A 259 7.73 6.92 0.59
C LYS A 259 7.05 5.74 1.29
N LYS A 260 7.78 4.65 1.48
CA LYS A 260 7.34 3.46 2.18
C LYS A 260 7.78 3.51 3.64
N SER A 261 6.97 2.97 4.53
CA SER A 261 7.39 2.67 5.90
C SER A 261 8.05 1.29 5.94
N MET A 262 9.13 1.17 6.70
CA MET A 262 9.83 -0.10 6.93
C MET A 262 9.55 -0.58 8.34
N TRP A 263 9.09 -1.82 8.46
CA TRP A 263 8.71 -2.45 9.73
C TRP A 263 9.48 -3.74 9.94
N ILE A 264 10.00 -3.92 11.13
CA ILE A 264 10.67 -5.15 11.55
C ILE A 264 9.70 -5.89 12.46
N PHE A 265 9.31 -7.11 12.06
CA PHE A 265 8.45 -7.99 12.84
C PHE A 265 9.26 -9.17 13.34
N GLY A 266 9.18 -9.45 14.64
CA GLY A 266 9.82 -10.59 15.29
C GLY A 266 9.13 -10.93 16.58
N GLY A 267 9.27 -12.18 17.05
CA GLY A 267 8.83 -12.61 18.36
C GLY A 267 9.71 -12.01 19.48
N ASP A 268 9.25 -12.12 20.71
CA ASP A 268 9.97 -11.63 21.89
C ASP A 268 11.34 -12.30 22.05
N GLY A 269 11.47 -13.61 21.74
CA GLY A 269 12.75 -14.33 21.79
C GLY A 269 13.79 -13.73 20.85
N TRP A 270 13.40 -13.30 19.66
CA TRP A 270 14.28 -12.61 18.72
C TRP A 270 14.74 -11.25 19.25
N ALA A 271 13.86 -10.51 19.92
CA ALA A 271 14.18 -9.17 20.42
C ALA A 271 15.17 -9.16 21.61
N TYR A 272 15.46 -10.30 22.23
CA TYR A 272 16.45 -10.40 23.28
C TYR A 272 17.89 -10.44 22.77
N ASP A 273 18.10 -10.76 21.49
CA ASP A 273 19.43 -10.92 20.88
C ASP A 273 19.90 -9.68 20.12
N ILE A 274 19.15 -8.55 20.23
CA ILE A 274 19.48 -7.28 19.61
C ILE A 274 20.12 -6.32 20.61
#